data_a5ae93f606c7e643c35bb316bca50dd9
#
_entry.id   a5ae93f606c7e643c35bb316bca50dd9
#
_cell.length_a   1.000
_cell.length_b   1.000
_cell.length_c   1.000
_cell.angle_alpha   90.00
_cell.angle_beta   90.00
_cell.angle_gamma   90.00
#
_symmetry.space_group_name_H-M   'P 1'
#
loop_
_entity.id
_entity.type
_entity.pdbx_description
1 polymer ?
#
loop_
_entity_poly.entity_id
_entity_poly.type
_entity_poly.pdbx_seq_one_letter_code
_entity_poly.pdbx_strand_id
1 'polypeptide(L)'
;MIYLDYQATTPLAPEARAAMLRWLGDEEGFGNPASTHRAGRAAAAAVEVARDQVAALLPAGGRVYFTSGATEALNWALFRGSAAMPGGVAGLSIEHAASLQCLERLNAAILPVGADGVALPVDDALVPEGGIVAAMLVNNEVGTIQPVADIAAAAHAKNSLLLCDAVQGYGRIAIPEGPDLAAISAHKIHGPKGIGALWVRDGVDIEPLMVGGAQEQGMRSGTVSPALCAGFGAAAALAAERQEADAAHVERLWSLARDMLPQWTLNGADNPRYHGNLNIRREGVNGLRLMSDARNIAFSLGSACGSGSGKVSHVLRAMGLSEAEARASIRLGWGRYTSEEALREGLTAIREAARLQGVN
;
A
#
# COMPACT_ATOMS: atom_id res chain seq x y z
N MET A 1 -8.06 -15.27 -18.07
CA MET A 1 -8.31 -13.94 -17.44
C MET A 1 -6.96 -13.25 -17.26
N ILE A 2 -6.80 -12.07 -17.82
CA ILE A 2 -5.61 -11.24 -17.67
C ILE A 2 -5.77 -10.36 -16.42
N TYR A 3 -4.79 -10.40 -15.53
CA TYR A 3 -4.86 -9.69 -14.24
C TYR A 3 -4.02 -8.41 -14.29
N LEU A 4 -4.70 -7.26 -14.30
CA LEU A 4 -4.12 -5.91 -14.33
C LEU A 4 -4.63 -5.06 -13.15
N ASP A 5 -4.68 -5.64 -11.94
CA ASP A 5 -5.15 -4.95 -10.71
C ASP A 5 -4.20 -5.16 -9.51
N TYR A 6 -2.89 -5.03 -9.76
CA TYR A 6 -1.83 -5.26 -8.77
C TYR A 6 -1.89 -4.31 -7.57
N GLN A 7 -2.55 -3.16 -7.67
CA GLN A 7 -2.78 -2.26 -6.54
C GLN A 7 -3.85 -2.79 -5.58
N ALA A 8 -4.78 -3.63 -6.05
CA ALA A 8 -5.75 -4.27 -5.17
C ALA A 8 -5.12 -5.44 -4.40
N THR A 9 -4.42 -6.33 -5.09
CA THR A 9 -3.64 -7.43 -4.50
C THR A 9 -2.69 -7.99 -5.56
N THR A 10 -1.66 -8.72 -5.15
CA THR A 10 -0.74 -9.38 -6.08
C THR A 10 -0.85 -10.90 -6.00
N PRO A 11 -0.51 -11.65 -7.08
CA PRO A 11 -0.36 -13.09 -7.01
C PRO A 11 0.65 -13.50 -5.93
N LEU A 12 0.38 -14.57 -5.20
CA LEU A 12 1.29 -15.09 -4.19
C LEU A 12 2.55 -15.67 -4.85
N ALA A 13 3.73 -15.25 -4.41
CA ALA A 13 5.00 -15.78 -4.91
C ALA A 13 5.17 -17.27 -4.56
N PRO A 14 5.73 -18.09 -5.47
CA PRO A 14 6.02 -19.49 -5.17
C PRO A 14 6.88 -19.68 -3.93
N GLU A 15 7.86 -18.81 -3.71
CA GLU A 15 8.77 -18.81 -2.55
C GLU A 15 8.01 -18.51 -1.26
N ALA A 16 7.14 -17.52 -1.27
CA ALA A 16 6.27 -17.21 -0.14
C ALA A 16 5.32 -18.38 0.20
N ARG A 17 4.73 -19.00 -0.83
CA ARG A 17 3.91 -20.19 -0.66
C ARG A 17 4.71 -21.35 -0.06
N ALA A 18 5.90 -21.62 -0.55
CA ALA A 18 6.77 -22.69 -0.03
C ALA A 18 7.13 -22.46 1.44
N ALA A 19 7.50 -21.21 1.80
CA ALA A 19 7.79 -20.82 3.18
C ALA A 19 6.58 -21.02 4.11
N MET A 20 5.38 -20.67 3.66
CA MET A 20 4.14 -20.90 4.42
C MET A 20 3.85 -22.37 4.66
N LEU A 21 3.96 -23.21 3.62
CA LEU A 21 3.62 -24.64 3.68
C LEU A 21 4.42 -25.38 4.74
N ARG A 22 5.67 -25.00 5.00
CA ARG A 22 6.50 -25.55 6.06
C ARG A 22 5.87 -25.41 7.45
N TRP A 23 5.07 -24.37 7.68
CA TRP A 23 4.45 -24.04 8.96
C TRP A 23 2.94 -24.40 9.02
N LEU A 24 2.45 -25.12 8.03
CA LEU A 24 1.08 -25.63 7.95
C LEU A 24 1.02 -27.17 7.99
N GLY A 25 2.17 -27.83 8.09
CA GLY A 25 2.26 -29.29 8.13
C GLY A 25 2.22 -29.89 9.54
N ASP A 26 2.10 -31.21 9.60
CA ASP A 26 1.89 -31.96 10.85
C ASP A 26 3.17 -32.24 11.66
N GLU A 27 4.36 -32.20 11.02
CA GLU A 27 5.59 -32.68 11.67
C GLU A 27 6.26 -31.66 12.60
N GLU A 28 6.42 -30.40 12.18
CA GLU A 28 7.07 -29.34 12.97
C GLU A 28 6.31 -27.99 12.92
N GLY A 29 5.33 -27.84 12.01
CA GLY A 29 4.67 -26.59 11.70
C GLY A 29 3.60 -26.11 12.69
N PHE A 30 3.17 -26.95 13.62
CA PHE A 30 2.06 -26.66 14.56
C PHE A 30 2.50 -25.92 15.84
N GLY A 31 3.80 -25.62 16.00
CA GLY A 31 4.33 -25.02 17.23
C GLY A 31 3.76 -23.63 17.51
N ASN A 32 3.31 -23.38 18.74
CA ASN A 32 2.97 -22.02 19.18
C ASN A 32 4.25 -21.28 19.52
N PRO A 33 4.53 -20.09 18.91
CA PRO A 33 5.75 -19.33 19.17
C PRO A 33 5.95 -18.92 20.64
N ALA A 34 4.88 -18.86 21.43
CA ALA A 34 4.97 -18.57 22.87
C ALA A 34 5.37 -19.78 23.74
N SER A 35 5.43 -21.00 23.18
CA SER A 35 5.76 -22.20 23.93
C SER A 35 7.26 -22.42 24.07
N THR A 36 7.69 -22.89 25.27
CA THR A 36 9.11 -23.06 25.60
C THR A 36 9.70 -24.38 25.08
N HIS A 37 8.88 -25.33 24.62
CA HIS A 37 9.36 -26.61 24.05
C HIS A 37 9.92 -26.44 22.62
N ARG A 38 10.56 -27.49 22.09
CA ARG A 38 11.28 -27.46 20.81
C ARG A 38 10.47 -26.88 19.65
N ALA A 39 9.22 -27.36 19.45
CA ALA A 39 8.37 -26.87 18.35
C ALA A 39 8.03 -25.39 18.51
N GLY A 40 7.76 -24.93 19.74
CA GLY A 40 7.49 -23.50 19.99
C GLY A 40 8.71 -22.62 19.71
N ARG A 41 9.91 -23.03 20.15
CA ARG A 41 11.14 -22.28 19.86
C ARG A 41 11.45 -22.22 18.36
N ALA A 42 11.20 -23.31 17.62
CA ALA A 42 11.36 -23.31 16.17
C ALA A 42 10.40 -22.31 15.48
N ALA A 43 9.14 -22.29 15.92
CA ALA A 43 8.15 -21.33 15.44
C ALA A 43 8.52 -19.88 15.78
N ALA A 44 8.98 -19.61 17.01
CA ALA A 44 9.48 -18.29 17.41
C ALA A 44 10.66 -17.84 16.56
N ALA A 45 11.64 -18.72 16.32
CA ALA A 45 12.78 -18.40 15.47
C ALA A 45 12.36 -18.06 14.03
N ALA A 46 11.36 -18.76 13.47
CA ALA A 46 10.84 -18.45 12.14
C ALA A 46 10.16 -17.08 12.09
N VAL A 47 9.43 -16.70 13.14
CA VAL A 47 8.81 -15.37 13.25
C VAL A 47 9.89 -14.28 13.28
N GLU A 48 10.97 -14.45 14.06
CA GLU A 48 12.05 -13.45 14.13
C GLU A 48 12.84 -13.36 12.82
N VAL A 49 13.15 -14.48 12.15
CA VAL A 49 13.77 -14.47 10.81
C VAL A 49 12.89 -13.71 9.81
N ALA A 50 11.57 -13.95 9.83
CA ALA A 50 10.65 -13.23 8.97
C ALA A 50 10.60 -11.73 9.31
N ARG A 51 10.68 -11.36 10.60
CA ARG A 51 10.74 -9.98 11.06
C ARG A 51 11.96 -9.25 10.50
N ASP A 52 13.13 -9.88 10.58
CA ASP A 52 14.38 -9.32 10.04
C ASP A 52 14.30 -9.14 8.51
N GLN A 53 13.74 -10.12 7.80
CA GLN A 53 13.53 -10.04 6.35
C GLN A 53 12.59 -8.89 5.96
N VAL A 54 11.52 -8.69 6.73
CA VAL A 54 10.59 -7.57 6.52
C VAL A 54 11.25 -6.24 6.86
N ALA A 55 12.02 -6.17 7.95
CA ALA A 55 12.72 -4.95 8.37
C ALA A 55 13.79 -4.50 7.37
N ALA A 56 14.40 -5.41 6.62
CA ALA A 56 15.47 -5.11 5.66
C ALA A 56 15.07 -4.13 4.52
N LEU A 57 13.78 -3.94 4.28
CA LEU A 57 13.24 -3.00 3.28
C LEU A 57 12.70 -1.69 3.90
N LEU A 58 12.90 -1.50 5.20
CA LEU A 58 12.46 -0.33 5.96
C LEU A 58 13.67 0.50 6.42
N PRO A 59 13.49 1.77 6.80
CA PRO A 59 14.58 2.55 7.36
C PRO A 59 15.22 1.85 8.57
N ALA A 60 16.52 2.05 8.77
CA ALA A 60 17.23 1.50 9.92
C ALA A 60 16.77 2.17 11.25
N GLY A 61 17.01 1.50 12.38
CA GLY A 61 16.71 2.06 13.70
C GLY A 61 15.22 2.03 14.02
N GLY A 62 14.61 0.86 13.91
CA GLY A 62 13.22 0.66 14.31
C GLY A 62 12.85 -0.83 14.34
N ARG A 63 11.63 -1.11 14.79
CA ARG A 63 11.13 -2.46 14.97
C ARG A 63 9.83 -2.69 14.21
N VAL A 64 9.72 -3.85 13.59
CA VAL A 64 8.51 -4.35 12.94
C VAL A 64 7.63 -5.08 13.97
N TYR A 65 6.34 -4.75 14.02
CA TYR A 65 5.30 -5.46 14.76
C TYR A 65 4.29 -6.03 13.78
N PHE A 66 4.08 -7.34 13.79
CA PHE A 66 3.13 -7.99 12.90
C PHE A 66 1.68 -7.68 13.26
N THR A 67 0.89 -7.39 12.24
CA THR A 67 -0.54 -7.10 12.30
C THR A 67 -1.31 -7.98 11.32
N SER A 68 -2.63 -7.94 11.32
CA SER A 68 -3.45 -8.66 10.32
C SER A 68 -3.41 -8.03 8.93
N GLY A 69 -2.83 -6.84 8.80
CA GLY A 69 -2.73 -6.07 7.57
C GLY A 69 -2.48 -4.60 7.85
N ALA A 70 -2.22 -3.82 6.80
CA ALA A 70 -1.96 -2.39 6.94
C ALA A 70 -3.14 -1.61 7.54
N THR A 71 -4.38 -2.04 7.30
CA THR A 71 -5.54 -1.39 7.94
C THR A 71 -5.46 -1.44 9.46
N GLU A 72 -5.07 -2.57 10.04
CA GLU A 72 -4.82 -2.68 11.49
C GLU A 72 -3.64 -1.78 11.91
N ALA A 73 -2.54 -1.80 11.17
CA ALA A 73 -1.36 -0.99 11.45
C ALA A 73 -1.66 0.53 11.44
N LEU A 74 -2.40 1.01 10.44
CA LEU A 74 -2.81 2.41 10.31
C LEU A 74 -3.77 2.84 11.43
N ASN A 75 -4.76 1.99 11.76
CA ASN A 75 -5.67 2.24 12.88
C ASN A 75 -4.91 2.27 14.20
N TRP A 76 -3.97 1.33 14.41
CA TRP A 76 -3.12 1.33 15.59
C TRP A 76 -2.33 2.63 15.73
N ALA A 77 -1.57 2.98 14.69
CA ALA A 77 -0.75 4.18 14.70
C ALA A 77 -1.57 5.46 14.93
N LEU A 78 -2.72 5.60 14.26
CA LEU A 78 -3.53 6.80 14.38
C LEU A 78 -4.28 6.90 15.72
N PHE A 79 -4.94 5.83 16.19
CA PHE A 79 -5.71 5.91 17.43
C PHE A 79 -4.85 5.79 18.69
N ARG A 80 -3.80 4.95 18.69
CA ARG A 80 -2.96 4.76 19.88
C ARG A 80 -1.78 5.73 19.90
N GLY A 81 -1.25 6.10 18.74
CA GLY A 81 -0.25 7.14 18.64
C GLY A 81 -0.83 8.50 19.01
N SER A 82 -2.05 8.86 18.55
CA SER A 82 -2.69 10.12 18.94
C SER A 82 -3.05 10.18 20.44
N ALA A 83 -3.25 9.05 21.10
CA ALA A 83 -3.41 9.01 22.55
C ALA A 83 -2.10 9.36 23.28
N ALA A 84 -0.95 8.92 22.74
CA ALA A 84 0.37 9.27 23.25
C ALA A 84 0.82 10.70 22.85
N MET A 85 0.28 11.22 21.71
CA MET A 85 0.63 12.52 21.12
C MET A 85 -0.64 13.40 21.01
N PRO A 86 -1.03 14.10 22.08
CA PRO A 86 -2.35 14.77 22.19
C PRO A 86 -2.49 16.05 21.35
N GLY A 87 -1.47 16.47 20.62
CA GLY A 87 -1.48 17.69 19.79
C GLY A 87 -2.44 17.64 18.60
N GLY A 88 -3.05 16.50 18.30
CA GLY A 88 -3.99 16.33 17.20
C GLY A 88 -3.42 15.53 16.04
N VAL A 89 -4.17 15.46 14.96
CA VAL A 89 -3.82 14.65 13.77
C VAL A 89 -4.01 15.47 12.49
N ALA A 90 -3.13 15.28 11.52
CA ALA A 90 -3.30 15.74 10.15
C ALA A 90 -3.05 14.60 9.16
N GLY A 91 -3.53 14.72 7.93
CA GLY A 91 -3.21 13.73 6.88
C GLY A 91 -3.60 14.19 5.49
N LEU A 92 -3.01 13.54 4.49
CA LEU A 92 -3.25 13.90 3.08
C LEU A 92 -4.70 13.61 2.65
N SER A 93 -5.27 14.48 1.84
CA SER A 93 -6.63 14.34 1.28
C SER A 93 -6.80 13.10 0.37
N ILE A 94 -5.70 12.49 -0.05
CA ILE A 94 -5.66 11.33 -0.95
C ILE A 94 -5.30 10.02 -0.23
N GLU A 95 -5.30 10.03 1.11
CA GLU A 95 -5.02 8.84 1.90
C GLU A 95 -5.95 7.67 1.53
N HIS A 96 -5.47 6.44 1.80
CA HIS A 96 -6.34 5.27 1.68
C HIS A 96 -7.51 5.35 2.66
N ALA A 97 -8.64 4.72 2.33
CA ALA A 97 -9.85 4.71 3.17
C ALA A 97 -9.57 4.26 4.63
N ALA A 98 -8.58 3.39 4.85
CA ALA A 98 -8.18 2.95 6.18
C ALA A 98 -7.61 4.09 7.05
N SER A 99 -6.88 5.03 6.44
CA SER A 99 -6.39 6.25 7.10
C SER A 99 -7.48 7.31 7.15
N LEU A 100 -8.18 7.60 6.02
CA LEU A 100 -9.18 8.66 5.95
C LEU A 100 -10.30 8.51 6.97
N GLN A 101 -10.80 7.30 7.18
CA GLN A 101 -11.85 7.08 8.19
C GLN A 101 -11.34 7.29 9.62
N CYS A 102 -10.06 7.05 9.88
CA CYS A 102 -9.45 7.39 11.15
C CYS A 102 -9.29 8.90 11.30
N LEU A 103 -8.79 9.58 10.24
CA LEU A 103 -8.64 11.04 10.20
C LEU A 103 -9.99 11.74 10.45
N GLU A 104 -11.05 11.27 9.80
CA GLU A 104 -12.41 11.78 10.00
C GLU A 104 -12.87 11.63 11.46
N ARG A 105 -12.67 10.45 12.06
CA ARG A 105 -13.06 10.20 13.47
C ARG A 105 -12.25 10.99 14.48
N LEU A 106 -11.00 11.34 14.14
CA LEU A 106 -10.10 12.13 14.97
C LEU A 106 -10.24 13.64 14.71
N ASN A 107 -11.17 14.08 13.85
CA ASN A 107 -11.33 15.46 13.40
C ASN A 107 -10.01 16.06 12.90
N ALA A 108 -9.26 15.30 12.13
CA ALA A 108 -7.93 15.66 11.67
C ALA A 108 -7.95 16.82 10.68
N ALA A 109 -6.88 17.61 10.65
CA ALA A 109 -6.63 18.58 9.60
C ALA A 109 -6.29 17.83 8.28
N ILE A 110 -6.80 18.36 7.15
CA ILE A 110 -6.60 17.72 5.84
C ILE A 110 -5.60 18.53 5.02
N LEU A 111 -4.48 17.89 4.72
CA LEU A 111 -3.42 18.44 3.87
C LEU A 111 -3.81 18.27 2.39
N PRO A 112 -3.89 19.36 1.61
CA PRO A 112 -4.33 19.29 0.22
C PRO A 112 -3.26 18.76 -0.72
N VAL A 113 -3.70 18.29 -1.89
CA VAL A 113 -2.84 17.91 -3.02
C VAL A 113 -3.12 18.79 -4.23
N GLY A 114 -2.15 18.87 -5.13
CA GLY A 114 -2.31 19.51 -6.43
C GLY A 114 -3.14 18.69 -7.42
N ALA A 115 -3.46 19.25 -8.57
CA ALA A 115 -4.14 18.55 -9.67
C ALA A 115 -3.31 17.38 -10.22
N ASP A 116 -2.02 17.39 -9.97
CA ASP A 116 -1.08 16.32 -10.27
C ASP A 116 -1.11 15.17 -9.24
N GLY A 117 -1.89 15.32 -8.16
CA GLY A 117 -2.01 14.31 -7.09
C GLY A 117 -0.77 14.20 -6.19
N VAL A 118 0.08 15.24 -6.17
CA VAL A 118 1.20 15.36 -5.24
C VAL A 118 0.82 16.36 -4.15
N ALA A 119 1.26 16.12 -2.92
CA ALA A 119 1.02 17.00 -1.79
C ALA A 119 1.55 18.41 -2.13
N LEU A 120 0.73 19.43 -1.85
CA LEU A 120 1.18 20.81 -1.91
C LEU A 120 2.22 21.08 -0.81
N PRO A 121 3.04 22.12 -0.93
CA PRO A 121 3.89 22.56 0.17
C PRO A 121 3.10 22.62 1.48
N VAL A 122 3.66 22.01 2.53
CA VAL A 122 2.95 21.85 3.79
C VAL A 122 2.69 23.23 4.42
N ASP A 123 1.42 23.53 4.66
CA ASP A 123 1.03 24.72 5.42
C ASP A 123 1.24 24.43 6.92
N ASP A 124 2.14 25.14 7.55
CA ASP A 124 2.48 25.01 8.97
C ASP A 124 1.24 25.14 9.89
N ALA A 125 0.21 25.87 9.46
CA ALA A 125 -1.02 26.03 10.22
C ALA A 125 -1.85 24.73 10.30
N LEU A 126 -1.67 23.82 9.34
CA LEU A 126 -2.35 22.52 9.28
C LEU A 126 -1.59 21.40 10.00
N VAL A 127 -0.31 21.61 10.32
CA VAL A 127 0.50 20.63 11.05
C VAL A 127 0.25 20.78 12.54
N PRO A 128 -0.20 19.71 13.23
CA PRO A 128 -0.42 19.76 14.68
C PRO A 128 0.90 19.95 15.43
N GLU A 129 0.87 20.62 16.56
CA GLU A 129 2.01 20.69 17.49
C GLU A 129 1.99 19.49 18.42
N GLY A 130 3.04 18.66 18.43
CA GLY A 130 3.10 17.45 19.26
C GLY A 130 2.01 16.41 18.92
N GLY A 131 1.71 16.23 17.66
CA GLY A 131 0.67 15.32 17.15
C GLY A 131 1.19 14.28 16.17
N ILE A 132 0.35 13.86 15.23
CA ILE A 132 0.68 12.90 14.17
C ILE A 132 0.26 13.44 12.80
N VAL A 133 1.16 13.35 11.82
CA VAL A 133 0.87 13.59 10.42
C VAL A 133 0.86 12.26 9.68
N ALA A 134 -0.20 11.96 8.94
CA ALA A 134 -0.29 10.77 8.08
C ALA A 134 -0.04 11.15 6.61
N ALA A 135 0.89 10.46 5.97
CA ALA A 135 1.18 10.63 4.55
C ALA A 135 1.50 9.30 3.88
N MET A 136 0.75 8.95 2.83
CA MET A 136 1.08 7.76 2.05
C MET A 136 2.31 8.02 1.18
N LEU A 137 3.13 6.98 0.96
CA LEU A 137 4.31 7.07 0.10
C LEU A 137 3.95 7.06 -1.39
N VAL A 138 3.09 6.12 -1.78
CA VAL A 138 2.61 5.98 -3.17
C VAL A 138 1.10 5.88 -3.15
N ASN A 139 0.44 6.74 -3.92
CA ASN A 139 -1.02 6.67 -3.99
C ASN A 139 -1.48 5.41 -4.74
N ASN A 140 -2.38 4.67 -4.12
CA ASN A 140 -2.90 3.39 -4.63
C ASN A 140 -3.82 3.52 -5.85
N GLU A 141 -4.34 4.71 -6.15
CA GLU A 141 -5.22 4.94 -7.29
C GLU A 141 -4.45 5.53 -8.47
N VAL A 142 -3.71 6.61 -8.27
CA VAL A 142 -3.04 7.33 -9.35
C VAL A 142 -1.53 7.05 -9.46
N GLY A 143 -0.93 6.41 -8.47
CA GLY A 143 0.47 5.97 -8.53
C GLY A 143 1.50 7.07 -8.24
N THR A 144 1.07 8.31 -7.93
CA THR A 144 1.98 9.42 -7.59
C THR A 144 2.74 9.14 -6.30
N ILE A 145 4.03 9.46 -6.30
CA ILE A 145 4.90 9.36 -5.12
C ILE A 145 4.83 10.67 -4.36
N GLN A 146 4.63 10.60 -3.06
CA GLN A 146 4.49 11.78 -2.21
C GLN A 146 5.84 12.21 -1.63
N PRO A 147 6.05 13.50 -1.35
CA PRO A 147 7.28 14.05 -0.78
C PRO A 147 7.34 13.77 0.74
N VAL A 148 7.39 12.48 1.11
CA VAL A 148 7.31 12.01 2.51
C VAL A 148 8.43 12.60 3.37
N ALA A 149 9.63 12.78 2.82
CA ALA A 149 10.75 13.37 3.57
C ALA A 149 10.48 14.85 3.94
N ASP A 150 9.90 15.64 3.02
CA ASP A 150 9.58 17.04 3.27
C ASP A 150 8.42 17.16 4.28
N ILE A 151 7.40 16.28 4.16
CA ILE A 151 6.29 16.22 5.11
C ILE A 151 6.80 15.81 6.50
N ALA A 152 7.76 14.87 6.57
CA ALA A 152 8.42 14.49 7.83
C ALA A 152 9.14 15.68 8.46
N ALA A 153 9.91 16.43 7.68
CA ALA A 153 10.62 17.62 8.18
C ALA A 153 9.65 18.66 8.75
N ALA A 154 8.51 18.90 8.07
CA ALA A 154 7.47 19.81 8.57
C ALA A 154 6.82 19.29 9.87
N ALA A 155 6.52 17.97 9.95
CA ALA A 155 5.99 17.35 11.16
C ALA A 155 6.97 17.46 12.34
N HIS A 156 8.24 17.11 12.12
CA HIS A 156 9.28 17.16 13.17
C HIS A 156 9.55 18.58 13.66
N ALA A 157 9.46 19.59 12.79
CA ALA A 157 9.57 21.01 13.19
C ALA A 157 8.49 21.42 14.22
N LYS A 158 7.39 20.68 14.27
CA LYS A 158 6.27 20.83 15.21
C LYS A 158 6.26 19.77 16.33
N ASN A 159 7.36 19.05 16.54
CA ASN A 159 7.42 17.92 17.48
C ASN A 159 6.35 16.84 17.22
N SER A 160 5.86 16.72 16.00
CA SER A 160 4.88 15.73 15.58
C SER A 160 5.55 14.54 14.93
N LEU A 161 4.93 13.35 15.05
CA LEU A 161 5.37 12.14 14.39
C LEU A 161 4.84 12.08 12.94
N LEU A 162 5.62 11.48 12.04
CA LEU A 162 5.15 11.10 10.72
C LEU A 162 4.79 9.61 10.65
N LEU A 163 3.52 9.32 10.35
CA LEU A 163 3.04 8.00 9.94
C LEU A 163 3.04 7.90 8.41
N CYS A 164 3.83 6.98 7.88
CA CYS A 164 3.86 6.67 6.46
C CYS A 164 2.99 5.46 6.13
N ASP A 165 1.94 5.62 5.30
CA ASP A 165 1.34 4.48 4.61
C ASP A 165 2.26 4.07 3.45
N ALA A 166 3.14 3.10 3.71
CA ALA A 166 4.11 2.60 2.75
C ALA A 166 3.59 1.41 1.91
N VAL A 167 2.32 1.06 2.02
CA VAL A 167 1.72 -0.17 1.45
C VAL A 167 1.99 -0.32 -0.04
N GLN A 168 1.91 0.74 -0.81
CA GLN A 168 2.13 0.67 -2.27
C GLN A 168 3.59 0.90 -2.67
N GLY A 169 4.42 1.43 -1.75
CA GLY A 169 5.85 1.68 -1.98
C GLY A 169 6.75 0.55 -1.50
N TYR A 170 6.43 -0.07 -0.37
CA TYR A 170 7.23 -1.11 0.27
C TYR A 170 7.57 -2.26 -0.70
N GLY A 171 8.87 -2.60 -0.80
CA GLY A 171 9.37 -3.63 -1.70
C GLY A 171 9.31 -3.28 -3.20
N ARG A 172 8.93 -2.05 -3.56
CA ARG A 172 8.84 -1.56 -4.95
C ARG A 172 9.72 -0.36 -5.21
N ILE A 173 9.78 0.55 -4.25
CA ILE A 173 10.66 1.72 -4.22
C ILE A 173 11.29 1.84 -2.83
N ALA A 174 12.37 2.59 -2.71
CA ALA A 174 12.95 2.89 -1.41
C ALA A 174 11.98 3.72 -0.55
N ILE A 175 11.87 3.37 0.72
CA ILE A 175 11.17 4.20 1.70
C ILE A 175 12.18 5.26 2.16
N PRO A 176 11.88 6.56 2.03
CA PRO A 176 12.80 7.62 2.43
C PRO A 176 12.98 7.64 3.95
N GLU A 177 14.07 8.21 4.39
CA GLU A 177 14.23 8.60 5.80
C GLU A 177 13.17 9.65 6.19
N GLY A 178 12.81 9.67 7.46
CA GLY A 178 11.86 10.64 8.00
C GLY A 178 10.65 10.01 8.71
N PRO A 179 10.00 8.96 8.20
CA PRO A 179 8.91 8.32 8.93
C PRO A 179 9.30 7.85 10.33
N ASP A 180 8.44 8.08 11.30
CA ASP A 180 8.54 7.56 12.66
C ASP A 180 7.75 6.27 12.83
N LEU A 181 6.70 6.13 12.00
CA LEU A 181 5.83 4.97 11.91
C LEU A 181 5.63 4.64 10.43
N ALA A 182 5.66 3.35 10.06
CA ALA A 182 5.35 2.91 8.70
C ALA A 182 4.43 1.69 8.69
N ALA A 183 3.33 1.79 7.96
CA ALA A 183 2.38 0.70 7.76
C ALA A 183 2.62 -0.02 6.43
N ILE A 184 2.70 -1.35 6.47
CA ILE A 184 2.99 -2.20 5.30
C ILE A 184 2.09 -3.44 5.26
N SER A 185 1.94 -4.05 4.08
CA SER A 185 1.10 -5.24 3.88
C SER A 185 1.75 -6.25 2.94
N ALA A 186 1.76 -7.51 3.33
CA ALA A 186 2.41 -8.58 2.57
C ALA A 186 1.82 -8.81 1.17
N HIS A 187 0.48 -8.75 1.05
CA HIS A 187 -0.20 -9.08 -0.21
C HIS A 187 0.00 -8.06 -1.33
N LYS A 188 0.69 -6.96 -1.08
CA LYS A 188 1.08 -5.97 -2.12
C LYS A 188 2.43 -6.27 -2.73
N ILE A 189 3.24 -7.13 -2.10
CA ILE A 189 4.57 -7.54 -2.56
C ILE A 189 4.66 -9.05 -2.80
N HIS A 190 3.58 -9.66 -3.25
CA HIS A 190 3.50 -11.10 -3.52
C HIS A 190 3.57 -12.01 -2.28
N GLY A 191 3.29 -11.47 -1.09
CA GLY A 191 3.11 -12.21 0.16
C GLY A 191 1.64 -12.62 0.39
N PRO A 192 1.35 -13.30 1.50
CA PRO A 192 0.00 -13.75 1.83
C PRO A 192 -0.92 -12.58 2.24
N LYS A 193 -2.23 -12.75 2.02
CA LYS A 193 -3.27 -11.94 2.64
C LYS A 193 -3.38 -12.28 4.13
N GLY A 194 -3.89 -11.35 4.92
CA GLY A 194 -4.13 -11.58 6.36
C GLY A 194 -2.92 -11.29 7.25
N ILE A 195 -1.86 -10.69 6.69
CA ILE A 195 -0.72 -10.20 7.46
C ILE A 195 -0.19 -8.88 6.87
N GLY A 196 0.21 -8.00 7.76
CA GLY A 196 0.95 -6.77 7.51
C GLY A 196 1.82 -6.46 8.71
N ALA A 197 2.32 -5.26 8.79
CA ALA A 197 3.08 -4.82 9.95
C ALA A 197 3.00 -3.31 10.15
N LEU A 198 3.23 -2.90 11.39
CA LEU A 198 3.62 -1.56 11.78
C LEU A 198 5.11 -1.58 12.12
N TRP A 199 5.89 -0.78 11.44
CA TRP A 199 7.25 -0.45 11.84
C TRP A 199 7.20 0.80 12.71
N VAL A 200 7.94 0.78 13.81
CA VAL A 200 8.04 1.87 14.77
C VAL A 200 9.51 2.20 14.94
N ARG A 201 9.88 3.46 14.76
CA ARG A 201 11.25 3.96 14.94
C ARG A 201 11.67 3.81 16.41
N ASP A 202 12.93 3.48 16.66
CA ASP A 202 13.51 3.42 18.00
C ASP A 202 13.34 4.77 18.73
N GLY A 203 12.87 4.69 19.96
CA GLY A 203 12.58 5.87 20.78
C GLY A 203 11.20 6.50 20.56
N VAL A 204 10.43 6.05 19.60
CA VAL A 204 9.02 6.45 19.45
C VAL A 204 8.15 5.60 20.37
N ASP A 205 7.37 6.27 21.23
CA ASP A 205 6.44 5.62 22.15
C ASP A 205 5.01 5.71 21.60
N ILE A 206 4.36 4.54 21.48
CA ILE A 206 2.94 4.42 21.14
C ILE A 206 2.28 3.42 22.09
N GLU A 207 1.01 3.66 22.42
CA GLU A 207 0.28 2.73 23.28
C GLU A 207 0.05 1.37 22.60
N PRO A 208 0.05 0.27 23.38
CA PRO A 208 -0.30 -1.05 22.84
C PRO A 208 -1.66 -1.06 22.15
N LEU A 209 -1.73 -1.75 20.99
CA LEU A 209 -3.01 -1.94 20.29
C LEU A 209 -3.94 -2.85 21.06
N MET A 210 -3.41 -4.00 21.49
CA MET A 210 -4.17 -5.03 22.21
C MET A 210 -3.34 -5.57 23.37
N VAL A 211 -3.94 -5.65 24.53
CA VAL A 211 -3.35 -6.23 25.74
C VAL A 211 -3.74 -7.71 25.89
N GLY A 212 -2.89 -8.52 26.56
CA GLY A 212 -3.15 -9.94 26.78
C GLY A 212 -1.88 -10.75 27.02
N GLY A 213 -1.57 -11.72 26.14
CA GLY A 213 -0.48 -12.69 26.33
C GLY A 213 0.94 -12.19 26.02
N ALA A 214 1.17 -10.89 25.95
CA ALA A 214 2.47 -10.24 25.74
C ALA A 214 3.19 -10.61 24.43
N GLN A 215 2.49 -11.15 23.41
CA GLN A 215 3.06 -11.31 22.07
C GLN A 215 3.44 -9.94 21.50
N GLU A 216 4.34 -9.94 20.51
CA GLU A 216 4.89 -8.70 19.93
C GLU A 216 5.39 -7.74 21.04
N GLN A 217 6.07 -8.29 22.05
CA GLN A 217 6.60 -7.54 23.21
C GLN A 217 5.52 -6.78 24.02
N GLY A 218 4.30 -7.28 24.02
CA GLY A 218 3.16 -6.65 24.70
C GLY A 218 2.46 -5.56 23.92
N MET A 219 3.00 -5.18 22.76
CA MET A 219 2.46 -4.12 21.93
C MET A 219 1.22 -4.57 21.13
N ARG A 220 1.19 -5.85 20.73
CA ARG A 220 0.06 -6.40 19.99
C ARG A 220 -0.13 -7.86 20.39
N SER A 221 -0.92 -8.11 21.41
CA SER A 221 -1.20 -9.46 21.92
C SER A 221 -2.03 -10.28 20.94
N GLY A 222 -1.94 -11.60 21.07
CA GLY A 222 -2.58 -12.59 20.19
C GLY A 222 -1.55 -13.45 19.48
N THR A 223 -1.81 -14.76 19.40
CA THR A 223 -0.87 -15.72 18.80
C THR A 223 -0.55 -15.33 17.37
N VAL A 224 0.73 -15.11 17.10
CA VAL A 224 1.23 -14.81 15.76
C VAL A 224 1.29 -16.10 14.94
N SER A 225 0.92 -16.04 13.67
CA SER A 225 0.98 -17.19 12.74
C SER A 225 2.37 -17.34 12.13
N PRO A 226 3.16 -18.37 12.46
CA PRO A 226 4.47 -18.60 11.83
C PRO A 226 4.39 -18.74 10.31
N ALA A 227 3.30 -19.35 9.81
CA ALA A 227 3.09 -19.54 8.37
C ALA A 227 2.95 -18.18 7.63
N LEU A 228 2.11 -17.28 8.16
CA LEU A 228 1.92 -15.97 7.55
C LEU A 228 3.19 -15.11 7.66
N CYS A 229 3.87 -15.13 8.82
CA CYS A 229 5.14 -14.43 8.99
C CYS A 229 6.20 -14.93 8.02
N ALA A 230 6.41 -16.25 7.92
CA ALA A 230 7.38 -16.85 7.00
C ALA A 230 7.06 -16.50 5.54
N GLY A 231 5.79 -16.52 5.14
CA GLY A 231 5.35 -16.10 3.81
C GLY A 231 5.61 -14.62 3.54
N PHE A 232 5.39 -13.75 4.52
CA PHE A 232 5.69 -12.31 4.40
C PHE A 232 7.20 -12.08 4.32
N GLY A 233 8.00 -12.69 5.21
CA GLY A 233 9.45 -12.59 5.19
C GLY A 233 10.05 -13.06 3.86
N ALA A 234 9.61 -14.21 3.35
CA ALA A 234 10.06 -14.72 2.05
C ALA A 234 9.70 -13.78 0.88
N ALA A 235 8.51 -13.18 0.91
CA ALA A 235 8.11 -12.18 -0.09
C ALA A 235 8.96 -10.92 -0.01
N ALA A 236 9.30 -10.45 1.20
CA ALA A 236 10.18 -9.30 1.42
C ALA A 236 11.61 -9.58 0.96
N ALA A 237 12.17 -10.73 1.31
CA ALA A 237 13.51 -11.16 0.85
C ALA A 237 13.58 -11.23 -0.68
N LEU A 238 12.57 -11.81 -1.32
CA LEU A 238 12.47 -11.88 -2.77
C LEU A 238 12.33 -10.48 -3.40
N ALA A 239 11.60 -9.57 -2.77
CA ALA A 239 11.46 -8.19 -3.23
C ALA A 239 12.81 -7.45 -3.16
N ALA A 240 13.58 -7.64 -2.09
CA ALA A 240 14.92 -7.08 -1.95
C ALA A 240 15.88 -7.62 -3.02
N GLU A 241 15.90 -8.94 -3.24
CA GLU A 241 16.75 -9.59 -4.24
C GLU A 241 16.46 -9.13 -5.67
N ARG A 242 15.18 -8.89 -5.98
CA ARG A 242 14.71 -8.61 -7.34
C ARG A 242 14.44 -7.14 -7.63
N GLN A 243 14.73 -6.24 -6.72
CA GLN A 243 14.32 -4.83 -6.79
C GLN A 243 14.66 -4.18 -8.15
N GLU A 244 15.90 -4.31 -8.60
CA GLU A 244 16.36 -3.73 -9.87
C GLU A 244 15.68 -4.40 -11.08
N ALA A 245 15.61 -5.74 -11.06
CA ALA A 245 15.01 -6.50 -12.16
C ALA A 245 13.50 -6.22 -12.29
N ASP A 246 12.80 -6.13 -11.16
CA ASP A 246 11.37 -5.82 -11.12
C ASP A 246 11.12 -4.36 -11.54
N ALA A 247 11.95 -3.41 -11.11
CA ALA A 247 11.85 -2.02 -11.54
C ALA A 247 12.05 -1.89 -13.06
N ALA A 248 13.09 -2.50 -13.61
CA ALA A 248 13.33 -2.50 -15.06
C ALA A 248 12.21 -3.18 -15.85
N HIS A 249 11.62 -4.25 -15.32
CA HIS A 249 10.47 -4.91 -15.93
C HIS A 249 9.22 -4.02 -15.93
N VAL A 250 8.92 -3.41 -14.80
CA VAL A 250 7.78 -2.48 -14.64
C VAL A 250 7.92 -1.29 -15.59
N GLU A 251 9.12 -0.76 -15.77
CA GLU A 251 9.41 0.35 -16.69
C GLU A 251 9.13 -0.02 -18.15
N ARG A 252 9.54 -1.22 -18.59
CA ARG A 252 9.21 -1.71 -19.95
C ARG A 252 7.70 -1.84 -20.17
N LEU A 253 6.98 -2.35 -19.15
CA LEU A 253 5.51 -2.47 -19.22
C LEU A 253 4.83 -1.10 -19.23
N TRP A 254 5.35 -0.14 -18.48
CA TRP A 254 4.87 1.25 -18.49
C TRP A 254 5.00 1.88 -19.88
N SER A 255 6.20 1.82 -20.46
CA SER A 255 6.46 2.36 -21.79
C SER A 255 5.53 1.74 -22.82
N LEU A 256 5.39 0.41 -22.81
CA LEU A 256 4.46 -0.32 -23.65
C LEU A 256 3.01 0.15 -23.49
N ALA A 257 2.55 0.32 -22.26
CA ALA A 257 1.17 0.75 -21.99
C ALA A 257 0.92 2.18 -22.46
N ARG A 258 1.87 3.09 -22.26
CA ARG A 258 1.78 4.47 -22.73
C ARG A 258 1.74 4.57 -24.25
N ASP A 259 2.58 3.80 -24.93
CA ASP A 259 2.61 3.72 -26.40
C ASP A 259 1.30 3.17 -27.00
N MET A 260 0.67 2.22 -26.31
CA MET A 260 -0.58 1.62 -26.77
C MET A 260 -1.82 2.47 -26.49
N LEU A 261 -1.73 3.43 -25.55
CA LEU A 261 -2.85 4.26 -25.09
C LEU A 261 -2.59 5.77 -25.25
N PRO A 262 -2.10 6.24 -26.44
CA PRO A 262 -1.66 7.64 -26.61
C PRO A 262 -2.81 8.64 -26.51
N GLN A 263 -4.06 8.20 -26.70
CA GLN A 263 -5.23 9.05 -26.69
C GLN A 263 -5.90 9.10 -25.30
N TRP A 264 -5.36 8.39 -24.30
CA TRP A 264 -5.85 8.42 -22.93
C TRP A 264 -5.08 9.44 -22.11
N THR A 265 -5.80 10.28 -21.40
CA THR A 265 -5.20 11.27 -20.50
C THR A 265 -4.75 10.61 -19.20
N LEU A 266 -3.50 10.79 -18.82
CA LEU A 266 -2.97 10.34 -17.54
C LEU A 266 -3.59 11.16 -16.40
N ASN A 267 -4.00 10.50 -15.33
CA ASN A 267 -4.38 11.13 -14.07
C ASN A 267 -3.19 11.13 -13.12
N GLY A 268 -2.89 12.29 -12.54
CA GLY A 268 -1.73 12.50 -11.67
C GLY A 268 -0.43 12.81 -12.41
N ALA A 269 0.61 13.18 -11.65
CA ALA A 269 1.93 13.48 -12.16
C ALA A 269 2.49 12.33 -13.02
N ASP A 270 3.20 12.65 -14.07
CA ASP A 270 3.98 11.69 -14.83
C ASP A 270 5.26 11.29 -14.05
N ASN A 271 5.82 12.26 -13.32
CA ASN A 271 6.95 12.10 -12.41
C ASN A 271 6.83 13.13 -11.25
N PRO A 272 6.95 12.71 -9.97
CA PRO A 272 7.30 11.38 -9.47
C PRO A 272 6.11 10.39 -9.44
N ARG A 273 6.34 9.17 -9.92
CA ARG A 273 5.31 8.13 -10.03
C ARG A 273 5.90 6.72 -9.94
N TYR A 274 5.13 5.79 -9.38
CA TYR A 274 5.39 4.36 -9.50
C TYR A 274 4.76 3.81 -10.79
N HIS A 275 5.57 3.38 -11.73
CA HIS A 275 5.15 2.97 -13.07
C HIS A 275 4.45 1.61 -13.15
N GLY A 276 4.29 0.89 -12.04
CA GLY A 276 3.41 -0.28 -11.95
C GLY A 276 1.93 0.05 -11.76
N ASN A 277 1.58 1.35 -11.79
CA ASN A 277 0.21 1.87 -11.65
C ASN A 277 -0.07 2.90 -12.75
N LEU A 278 -1.04 2.60 -13.60
CA LEU A 278 -1.52 3.51 -14.64
C LEU A 278 -2.99 3.86 -14.39
N ASN A 279 -3.24 5.10 -13.99
CA ASN A 279 -4.58 5.66 -13.90
C ASN A 279 -4.78 6.63 -15.07
N ILE A 280 -5.76 6.34 -15.90
CA ILE A 280 -6.04 7.07 -17.14
C ILE A 280 -7.52 7.32 -17.32
N ARG A 281 -7.86 8.39 -18.05
CA ARG A 281 -9.22 8.69 -18.45
C ARG A 281 -9.33 8.95 -19.93
N ARG A 282 -10.54 8.76 -20.45
CA ARG A 282 -10.87 9.15 -21.82
C ARG A 282 -12.30 9.69 -21.86
N GLU A 283 -12.46 10.87 -22.44
CA GLU A 283 -13.77 11.50 -22.61
C GLU A 283 -14.72 10.58 -23.40
N GLY A 284 -15.96 10.49 -22.97
CA GLY A 284 -16.99 9.62 -23.56
C GLY A 284 -16.97 8.17 -23.08
N VAL A 285 -15.91 7.74 -22.35
CA VAL A 285 -15.88 6.39 -21.76
C VAL A 285 -16.72 6.32 -20.49
N ASN A 286 -17.54 5.27 -20.41
CA ASN A 286 -18.15 4.82 -19.16
C ASN A 286 -17.34 3.66 -18.60
N GLY A 287 -16.62 3.89 -17.51
CA GLY A 287 -15.72 2.90 -16.91
C GLY A 287 -16.43 1.62 -16.47
N LEU A 288 -17.67 1.70 -15.91
CA LEU A 288 -18.45 0.53 -15.51
C LEU A 288 -18.81 -0.34 -16.72
N ARG A 289 -19.25 0.29 -17.80
CA ARG A 289 -19.56 -0.41 -19.05
C ARG A 289 -18.29 -1.02 -19.64
N LEU A 290 -17.14 -0.32 -19.58
CA LEU A 290 -15.86 -0.83 -20.05
C LEU A 290 -15.46 -2.12 -19.30
N MET A 291 -15.65 -2.19 -17.98
CA MET A 291 -15.43 -3.42 -17.20
C MET A 291 -16.36 -4.56 -17.64
N SER A 292 -17.63 -4.24 -17.93
CA SER A 292 -18.59 -5.24 -18.40
C SER A 292 -18.27 -5.76 -19.79
N ASP A 293 -17.73 -4.92 -20.67
CA ASP A 293 -17.41 -5.27 -22.05
C ASP A 293 -16.05 -6.02 -22.13
N ALA A 294 -15.10 -5.71 -21.21
CA ALA A 294 -13.78 -6.34 -21.13
C ALA A 294 -13.66 -7.40 -20.02
N ARG A 295 -14.64 -8.32 -19.91
CA ARG A 295 -14.78 -9.29 -18.79
C ARG A 295 -13.57 -10.20 -18.53
N ASN A 296 -12.74 -10.43 -19.53
CA ASN A 296 -11.54 -11.26 -19.40
C ASN A 296 -10.34 -10.51 -18.78
N ILE A 297 -10.49 -9.20 -18.53
CA ILE A 297 -9.45 -8.36 -17.96
C ILE A 297 -9.89 -7.93 -16.56
N ALA A 298 -9.07 -8.23 -15.55
CA ALA A 298 -9.26 -7.73 -14.19
C ALA A 298 -8.55 -6.38 -14.03
N PHE A 299 -9.31 -5.29 -13.86
CA PHE A 299 -8.83 -3.93 -13.59
C PHE A 299 -9.84 -3.18 -12.71
N SER A 300 -9.52 -1.97 -12.27
CA SER A 300 -10.35 -1.18 -11.36
C SER A 300 -10.73 0.18 -11.93
N LEU A 301 -11.79 0.81 -11.36
CA LEU A 301 -12.29 2.16 -11.73
C LEU A 301 -11.75 3.27 -10.82
N GLY A 302 -10.57 3.15 -10.24
CA GLY A 302 -10.06 4.05 -9.22
C GLY A 302 -9.94 3.31 -7.89
N SER A 303 -10.81 3.52 -6.89
CA SER A 303 -10.71 2.79 -5.63
C SER A 303 -11.28 1.37 -5.73
N ALA A 304 -10.48 0.36 -5.42
CA ALA A 304 -10.94 -1.03 -5.29
C ALA A 304 -12.01 -1.18 -4.19
N CYS A 305 -11.95 -0.35 -3.14
CA CYS A 305 -12.89 -0.34 -2.02
C CYS A 305 -14.23 0.32 -2.33
N GLY A 306 -14.32 1.11 -3.40
CA GLY A 306 -15.54 1.83 -3.82
C GLY A 306 -16.33 1.16 -4.94
N SER A 307 -15.82 0.12 -5.59
CA SER A 307 -16.39 -0.48 -6.79
C SER A 307 -17.81 -1.06 -6.63
N GLY A 308 -18.28 -1.29 -5.40
CA GLY A 308 -19.66 -1.73 -5.10
C GLY A 308 -20.62 -0.61 -4.66
N SER A 309 -20.13 0.59 -4.33
CA SER A 309 -20.93 1.66 -3.71
C SER A 309 -21.45 2.72 -4.72
N GLY A 310 -21.03 2.66 -5.98
CA GLY A 310 -21.36 3.69 -6.98
C GLY A 310 -20.71 5.07 -6.71
N LYS A 311 -19.93 5.20 -5.62
CA LYS A 311 -19.25 6.46 -5.27
C LYS A 311 -18.05 6.70 -6.18
N VAL A 312 -17.86 7.95 -6.55
CA VAL A 312 -16.71 8.41 -7.33
C VAL A 312 -15.45 8.44 -6.43
N SER A 313 -14.30 8.18 -7.01
CA SER A 313 -13.01 8.23 -6.31
C SER A 313 -12.79 9.56 -5.59
N HIS A 314 -12.55 9.49 -4.29
CA HIS A 314 -12.20 10.68 -3.49
C HIS A 314 -10.83 11.25 -3.89
N VAL A 315 -9.88 10.39 -4.32
CA VAL A 315 -8.55 10.80 -4.80
C VAL A 315 -8.69 11.68 -6.03
N LEU A 316 -9.41 11.21 -7.06
CA LEU A 316 -9.61 11.99 -8.28
C LEU A 316 -10.38 13.29 -7.99
N ARG A 317 -11.33 13.26 -7.05
CA ARG A 317 -12.05 14.47 -6.61
C ARG A 317 -11.15 15.44 -5.86
N ALA A 318 -10.26 14.95 -4.98
CA ALA A 318 -9.28 15.78 -4.28
C ALA A 318 -8.28 16.45 -5.24
N MET A 319 -7.99 15.80 -6.37
CA MET A 319 -7.17 16.33 -7.47
C MET A 319 -7.93 17.34 -8.35
N GLY A 320 -9.23 17.60 -8.10
CA GLY A 320 -10.02 18.57 -8.84
C GLY A 320 -10.74 18.01 -10.09
N LEU A 321 -10.68 16.71 -10.36
CA LEU A 321 -11.41 16.13 -11.48
C LEU A 321 -12.93 16.27 -11.24
N SER A 322 -13.67 16.56 -12.31
CA SER A 322 -15.13 16.49 -12.32
C SER A 322 -15.64 15.06 -12.09
N GLU A 323 -16.89 14.93 -11.70
CA GLU A 323 -17.49 13.61 -11.55
C GLU A 323 -17.50 12.82 -12.86
N ALA A 324 -17.72 13.50 -13.99
CA ALA A 324 -17.69 12.90 -15.32
C ALA A 324 -16.31 12.35 -15.69
N GLU A 325 -15.24 13.12 -15.45
CA GLU A 325 -13.86 12.70 -15.68
C GLU A 325 -13.47 11.52 -14.78
N ALA A 326 -13.87 11.58 -13.50
CA ALA A 326 -13.59 10.48 -12.56
C ALA A 326 -14.33 9.19 -12.93
N ARG A 327 -15.56 9.27 -13.46
CA ARG A 327 -16.32 8.10 -13.99
C ARG A 327 -15.75 7.57 -15.30
N ALA A 328 -15.08 8.40 -16.09
CA ALA A 328 -14.38 8.03 -17.32
C ALA A 328 -12.95 7.51 -17.06
N SER A 329 -12.54 7.40 -15.79
CA SER A 329 -11.21 6.96 -15.38
C SER A 329 -11.19 5.47 -15.07
N ILE A 330 -10.06 4.82 -15.43
CA ILE A 330 -9.74 3.43 -15.06
C ILE A 330 -8.34 3.36 -14.47
N ARG A 331 -8.12 2.36 -13.62
CA ARG A 331 -6.80 2.03 -13.07
C ARG A 331 -6.36 0.67 -13.55
N LEU A 332 -5.16 0.61 -14.12
CA LEU A 332 -4.46 -0.60 -14.52
C LEU A 332 -3.23 -0.78 -13.65
N GLY A 333 -2.92 -2.00 -13.27
CA GLY A 333 -1.76 -2.29 -12.45
C GLY A 333 -1.10 -3.61 -12.81
N TRP A 334 0.21 -3.60 -12.85
CA TRP A 334 1.06 -4.73 -13.22
C TRP A 334 2.30 -4.82 -12.33
N GLY A 335 3.06 -5.90 -12.52
CA GLY A 335 4.29 -6.15 -11.78
C GLY A 335 4.97 -7.42 -12.27
N ARG A 336 5.81 -8.00 -11.40
CA ARG A 336 6.72 -9.13 -11.66
C ARG A 336 6.18 -10.24 -12.57
N TYR A 337 4.94 -10.64 -12.39
CA TYR A 337 4.35 -11.78 -13.09
C TYR A 337 3.44 -11.38 -14.27
N THR A 338 3.43 -10.12 -14.67
CA THR A 338 2.72 -9.66 -15.86
C THR A 338 3.64 -9.76 -17.06
N SER A 339 3.30 -10.58 -18.06
CA SER A 339 4.07 -10.62 -19.30
C SER A 339 3.70 -9.47 -20.24
N GLU A 340 4.59 -9.12 -21.19
CA GLU A 340 4.31 -8.11 -22.21
C GLU A 340 3.14 -8.54 -23.10
N GLU A 341 3.03 -9.84 -23.43
CA GLU A 341 1.94 -10.40 -24.24
C GLU A 341 0.60 -10.23 -23.51
N ALA A 342 0.53 -10.58 -22.23
CA ALA A 342 -0.68 -10.42 -21.43
C ALA A 342 -1.08 -8.94 -21.30
N LEU A 343 -0.11 -8.04 -21.14
CA LEU A 343 -0.38 -6.61 -21.12
C LEU A 343 -0.91 -6.12 -22.47
N ARG A 344 -0.27 -6.48 -23.59
CA ARG A 344 -0.73 -6.13 -24.96
C ARG A 344 -2.14 -6.62 -25.22
N GLU A 345 -2.43 -7.87 -24.92
CA GLU A 345 -3.76 -8.45 -25.09
C GLU A 345 -4.79 -7.70 -24.23
N GLY A 346 -4.49 -7.43 -22.96
CA GLY A 346 -5.37 -6.71 -22.07
C GLY A 346 -5.67 -5.28 -22.53
N LEU A 347 -4.63 -4.54 -22.95
CA LEU A 347 -4.79 -3.17 -23.46
C LEU A 347 -5.55 -3.13 -24.80
N THR A 348 -5.35 -4.12 -25.66
CA THR A 348 -6.10 -4.25 -26.91
C THR A 348 -7.59 -4.46 -26.63
N ALA A 349 -7.95 -5.35 -25.69
CA ALA A 349 -9.33 -5.58 -25.30
C ALA A 349 -9.98 -4.32 -24.70
N ILE A 350 -9.26 -3.57 -23.86
CA ILE A 350 -9.74 -2.29 -23.30
C ILE A 350 -10.00 -1.26 -24.39
N ARG A 351 -9.11 -1.14 -25.39
CA ARG A 351 -9.32 -0.24 -26.53
C ARG A 351 -10.53 -0.63 -27.36
N GLU A 352 -10.70 -1.91 -27.64
CA GLU A 352 -11.88 -2.42 -28.37
C GLU A 352 -13.18 -2.14 -27.61
N ALA A 353 -13.20 -2.39 -26.29
CA ALA A 353 -14.35 -2.10 -25.45
C ALA A 353 -14.67 -0.58 -25.42
N ALA A 354 -13.66 0.30 -25.43
CA ALA A 354 -13.87 1.73 -25.56
C ALA A 354 -14.44 2.12 -26.93
N ARG A 355 -13.95 1.51 -28.01
CA ARG A 355 -14.46 1.72 -29.38
C ARG A 355 -15.94 1.31 -29.51
N LEU A 356 -16.37 0.26 -28.85
CA LEU A 356 -17.79 -0.16 -28.80
C LEU A 356 -18.68 0.86 -28.07
N GLN A 357 -18.11 1.78 -27.33
CA GLN A 357 -18.80 2.93 -26.74
C GLN A 357 -18.81 4.17 -27.64
N GLY A 358 -18.29 4.07 -28.87
CA GLY A 358 -18.18 5.19 -29.81
C GLY A 358 -16.97 6.10 -29.56
N VAL A 359 -16.00 5.63 -28.79
CA VAL A 359 -14.76 6.37 -28.46
C VAL A 359 -13.60 5.79 -29.27
N ASN A 360 -13.11 6.52 -30.29
CA ASN A 360 -12.03 6.10 -31.20
C ASN A 360 -10.65 6.46 -30.70
#